data_02b000bc18936c48a42a7950667c1de1
#
_entry.id   02b000bc18936c48a42a7950667c1de1
#
_cell.length_a   1.000
_cell.length_b   1.000
_cell.length_c   1.000
_cell.angle_alpha   90.00
_cell.angle_beta   90.00
_cell.angle_gamma   90.00
#
_symmetry.space_group_name_H-M   'P 1'
#
loop_
_entity.id
_entity.type
_entity.pdbx_description
1 polymer ?
#
loop_
_entity_poly.entity_id
_entity_poly.type
_entity_poly.pdbx_seq_one_letter_code
_entity_poly.pdbx_strand_id
1 'polypeptide(L)'
;ETTLSNWDEIRANDFGYIAAGPCDALPKGPCGADAWEKSGRAPAFVSTRALIEDAQAHHVAVFFVTGRHEDEREATERNLHLAGIRHWDGLYLRPMTSHGYAALYKTPTRERIERKGYTIIASLGDQPSDLSGGYAKKGFLLPNPFYRIP
;
A
#
# COMPACT_ATOMS: atom_id res chain seq x y z
N GLU A 1 -3.77 -4.10 -2.55
CA GLU A 1 -3.38 -5.49 -2.77
C GLU A 1 -2.00 -5.64 -3.45
N THR A 2 -1.06 -4.80 -3.07
CA THR A 2 0.30 -4.84 -3.65
C THR A 2 1.31 -5.47 -2.70
N THR A 3 1.45 -4.92 -1.50
CA THR A 3 2.42 -5.39 -0.50
C THR A 3 1.75 -6.15 0.63
N LEU A 4 0.68 -5.58 1.17
CA LEU A 4 -0.14 -6.15 2.23
C LEU A 4 -1.47 -6.60 1.67
N SER A 5 -1.97 -7.74 2.16
CA SER A 5 -3.26 -8.31 1.73
C SER A 5 -4.38 -7.88 2.68
N ASN A 6 -5.44 -7.33 2.12
CA ASN A 6 -6.67 -7.04 2.85
C ASN A 6 -7.71 -8.19 2.74
N TRP A 7 -7.25 -9.38 2.35
CA TRP A 7 -8.12 -10.52 2.09
C TRP A 7 -9.09 -10.85 3.23
N ASP A 8 -8.62 -10.78 4.49
CA ASP A 8 -9.45 -11.13 5.63
C ASP A 8 -10.60 -10.15 5.83
N GLU A 9 -10.35 -8.86 5.64
CA GLU A 9 -11.36 -7.79 5.66
C GLU A 9 -12.33 -7.93 4.48
N ILE A 10 -11.80 -8.08 3.25
CA ILE A 10 -12.58 -8.20 2.02
C ILE A 10 -13.54 -9.41 2.11
N ARG A 11 -13.02 -10.56 2.55
CA ARG A 11 -13.82 -11.78 2.70
C ARG A 11 -14.87 -11.64 3.80
N ALA A 12 -14.55 -11.02 4.93
CA ALA A 12 -15.47 -10.83 6.03
C ALA A 12 -16.67 -9.95 5.65
N ASN A 13 -16.49 -9.07 4.68
CA ASN A 13 -17.51 -8.15 4.18
C ASN A 13 -18.24 -8.66 2.91
N ASP A 14 -18.12 -9.96 2.58
CA ASP A 14 -18.71 -10.52 1.36
C ASP A 14 -18.33 -9.71 0.10
N PHE A 15 -17.06 -9.27 0.01
CA PHE A 15 -16.49 -8.41 -1.04
C PHE A 15 -17.08 -6.99 -1.09
N GLY A 16 -17.83 -6.59 -0.08
CA GLY A 16 -18.28 -5.21 0.10
C GLY A 16 -17.22 -4.34 0.77
N TYR A 17 -17.35 -3.02 0.63
CA TYR A 17 -16.50 -2.04 1.30
C TYR A 17 -17.26 -1.35 2.43
N ILE A 18 -16.69 -1.40 3.63
CA ILE A 18 -17.19 -0.71 4.83
C ILE A 18 -16.06 0.23 5.30
N ALA A 19 -16.26 1.54 5.13
CA ALA A 19 -15.20 2.51 5.45
C ALA A 19 -14.86 2.55 6.95
N ALA A 20 -15.87 2.57 7.82
CA ALA A 20 -15.72 2.74 9.26
C ALA A 20 -16.54 1.71 10.03
N GLY A 21 -16.17 1.48 11.28
CA GLY A 21 -16.81 0.52 12.17
C GLY A 21 -15.80 -0.47 12.75
N PRO A 22 -16.22 -1.33 13.69
CA PRO A 22 -15.32 -2.30 14.30
C PRO A 22 -14.86 -3.36 13.31
N CYS A 23 -13.73 -4.01 13.62
CA CYS A 23 -13.20 -5.17 12.91
C CYS A 23 -12.68 -6.19 13.94
N ASP A 24 -13.51 -6.65 14.81
CA ASP A 24 -13.18 -7.49 15.97
C ASP A 24 -13.77 -8.91 15.90
N ALA A 25 -14.62 -9.17 14.90
CA ALA A 25 -15.32 -10.44 14.76
C ALA A 25 -14.75 -11.37 13.67
N LEU A 26 -13.58 -11.06 13.11
CA LEU A 26 -12.97 -11.89 12.06
C LEU A 26 -12.90 -13.38 12.45
N PRO A 27 -13.19 -14.29 11.54
CA PRO A 27 -13.36 -14.13 10.09
C PRO A 27 -14.78 -13.71 9.64
N LYS A 28 -15.65 -13.29 10.53
CA LYS A 28 -16.99 -12.79 10.22
C LYS A 28 -16.99 -11.28 10.17
N GLY A 29 -17.82 -10.72 9.29
CA GLY A 29 -18.03 -9.27 9.24
C GLY A 29 -19.09 -8.80 10.25
N PRO A 30 -19.34 -7.49 10.32
CA PRO A 30 -18.65 -6.48 9.51
C PRO A 30 -17.21 -6.19 9.97
N CYS A 31 -16.37 -5.72 9.05
CA CYS A 31 -15.03 -5.26 9.34
C CYS A 31 -14.79 -3.91 8.63
N GLY A 32 -14.67 -2.83 9.39
CA GLY A 32 -14.36 -1.51 8.85
C GLY A 32 -12.91 -1.42 8.37
N ALA A 33 -12.69 -0.85 7.18
CA ALA A 33 -11.38 -0.72 6.58
C ALA A 33 -10.42 0.08 7.47
N ASP A 34 -10.87 1.19 8.04
CA ASP A 34 -10.09 2.00 8.99
C ASP A 34 -9.62 1.18 10.22
N ALA A 35 -10.53 0.40 10.81
CA ALA A 35 -10.19 -0.46 11.94
C ALA A 35 -9.26 -1.63 11.54
N TRP A 36 -9.43 -2.17 10.33
CA TRP A 36 -8.56 -3.19 9.78
C TRP A 36 -7.14 -2.66 9.57
N GLU A 37 -6.99 -1.53 8.91
CA GLU A 37 -5.70 -0.89 8.64
C GLU A 37 -4.98 -0.53 9.94
N LYS A 38 -5.67 0.06 10.90
CA LYS A 38 -5.14 0.39 12.25
C LYS A 38 -4.80 -0.84 13.08
N SER A 39 -5.40 -1.98 12.82
CA SER A 39 -5.05 -3.24 13.51
C SER A 39 -3.61 -3.69 13.23
N GLY A 40 -3.06 -3.35 12.06
CA GLY A 40 -1.72 -3.73 11.64
C GLY A 40 -1.54 -5.23 11.41
N ARG A 41 -2.60 -5.96 11.05
CA ARG A 41 -2.59 -7.43 10.94
C ARG A 41 -2.52 -7.96 9.50
N ALA A 42 -2.54 -7.09 8.51
CA ALA A 42 -2.51 -7.50 7.11
C ALA A 42 -1.20 -8.25 6.77
N PRO A 43 -1.25 -9.50 6.31
CA PRO A 43 -0.06 -10.24 5.93
C PRO A 43 0.55 -9.69 4.65
N ALA A 44 1.85 -9.86 4.44
CA ALA A 44 2.48 -9.53 3.17
C ALA A 44 2.19 -10.61 2.12
N PHE A 45 2.06 -10.18 0.86
CA PHE A 45 2.17 -11.10 -0.27
C PHE A 45 3.61 -11.64 -0.32
N VAL A 46 3.73 -12.96 -0.33
CA VAL A 46 5.04 -13.65 -0.32
C VAL A 46 5.92 -13.20 -1.49
N SER A 47 5.34 -13.07 -2.68
CA SER A 47 6.06 -12.63 -3.88
C SER A 47 6.57 -11.20 -3.78
N THR A 48 5.77 -10.28 -3.26
CA THR A 48 6.18 -8.88 -3.08
C THR A 48 7.24 -8.75 -2.00
N ARG A 49 7.11 -9.49 -0.90
CA ARG A 49 8.14 -9.51 0.14
C ARG A 49 9.47 -10.05 -0.40
N ALA A 50 9.46 -11.15 -1.14
CA ALA A 50 10.67 -11.71 -1.75
C ALA A 50 11.33 -10.71 -2.73
N LEU A 51 10.54 -9.98 -3.51
CA LEU A 51 11.04 -8.94 -4.41
C LEU A 51 11.69 -7.78 -3.63
N ILE A 52 11.11 -7.37 -2.51
CA ILE A 52 11.67 -6.34 -1.64
C ILE A 52 13.01 -6.80 -1.06
N GLU A 53 13.07 -8.03 -0.55
CA GLU A 53 14.30 -8.64 -0.02
C GLU A 53 15.41 -8.70 -1.10
N ASP A 54 15.05 -9.11 -2.32
CA ASP A 54 15.99 -9.16 -3.47
C ASP A 54 16.48 -7.76 -3.87
N ALA A 55 15.59 -6.79 -3.97
CA ALA A 55 15.95 -5.41 -4.25
C ALA A 55 16.95 -4.86 -3.22
N GLN A 56 16.70 -5.08 -1.94
CA GLN A 56 17.57 -4.65 -0.85
C GLN A 56 18.94 -5.36 -0.88
N ALA A 57 18.96 -6.65 -1.21
CA ALA A 57 20.21 -7.40 -1.37
C ALA A 57 21.08 -6.85 -2.51
N HIS A 58 20.46 -6.21 -3.50
CA HIS A 58 21.14 -5.53 -4.61
C HIS A 58 21.30 -4.01 -4.39
N HIS A 59 21.16 -3.53 -3.17
CA HIS A 59 21.29 -2.10 -2.81
C HIS A 59 20.31 -1.18 -3.54
N VAL A 60 19.14 -1.70 -3.92
CA VAL A 60 18.08 -0.90 -4.52
C VAL A 60 17.19 -0.35 -3.38
N ALA A 61 17.03 0.97 -3.35
CA ALA A 61 16.19 1.64 -2.38
C ALA A 61 14.69 1.30 -2.59
N VAL A 62 13.99 1.05 -1.50
CA VAL A 62 12.58 0.66 -1.50
C VAL A 62 11.72 1.76 -0.88
N PHE A 63 10.72 2.20 -1.63
CA PHE A 63 9.76 3.22 -1.20
C PHE A 63 8.33 2.68 -1.23
N PHE A 64 7.58 2.95 -0.18
CA PHE A 64 6.14 2.69 -0.15
C PHE A 64 5.36 3.98 -0.36
N VAL A 65 4.39 3.93 -1.27
CA VAL A 65 3.42 5.00 -1.54
C VAL A 65 2.03 4.40 -1.41
N THR A 66 1.37 4.65 -0.30
CA THR A 66 0.11 3.99 0.05
C THR A 66 -1.07 4.97 0.08
N GLY A 67 -2.28 4.45 -0.16
CA GLY A 67 -3.53 5.20 0.03
C GLY A 67 -3.95 5.34 1.50
N ARG A 68 -3.34 4.59 2.42
CA ARG A 68 -3.57 4.74 3.86
C ARG A 68 -3.27 6.17 4.29
N HIS A 69 -4.01 6.67 5.25
CA HIS A 69 -3.89 8.04 5.70
C HIS A 69 -2.74 8.25 6.70
N GLU A 70 -2.29 9.50 6.82
CA GLU A 70 -1.12 9.84 7.65
C GLU A 70 -1.33 9.54 9.14
N ASP A 71 -2.56 9.56 9.64
CA ASP A 71 -2.91 9.17 11.02
C ASP A 71 -2.78 7.65 11.28
N GLU A 72 -2.59 6.86 10.23
CA GLU A 72 -2.35 5.42 10.29
C GLU A 72 -0.87 5.05 10.21
N ARG A 73 0.04 6.01 10.26
CA ARG A 73 1.49 5.81 10.08
C ARG A 73 2.05 4.74 11.02
N GLU A 74 1.85 4.89 12.32
CA GLU A 74 2.36 3.94 13.31
C GLU A 74 1.80 2.53 13.08
N ALA A 75 0.52 2.41 12.76
CA ALA A 75 -0.10 1.14 12.48
C ALA A 75 0.47 0.51 11.19
N THR A 76 0.73 1.33 10.17
CA THR A 76 1.30 0.87 8.90
C THR A 76 2.74 0.40 9.08
N GLU A 77 3.57 1.15 9.78
CA GLU A 77 4.95 0.76 10.10
C GLU A 77 4.99 -0.54 10.91
N ARG A 78 4.16 -0.64 11.96
CA ARG A 78 4.02 -1.87 12.73
C ARG A 78 3.58 -3.04 11.86
N ASN A 79 2.63 -2.82 10.96
CA ASN A 79 2.15 -3.86 10.05
C ASN A 79 3.24 -4.35 9.11
N LEU A 80 4.03 -3.45 8.51
CA LEU A 80 5.15 -3.82 7.66
C LEU A 80 6.18 -4.67 8.43
N HIS A 81 6.52 -4.28 9.65
CA HIS A 81 7.43 -5.05 10.50
C HIS A 81 6.89 -6.44 10.83
N LEU A 82 5.62 -6.55 11.24
CA LEU A 82 4.97 -7.83 11.54
C LEU A 82 4.85 -8.73 10.30
N ALA A 83 4.70 -8.12 9.12
CA ALA A 83 4.67 -8.83 7.84
C ALA A 83 6.07 -9.24 7.34
N GLY A 84 7.13 -8.97 8.13
CA GLY A 84 8.50 -9.36 7.82
C GLY A 84 9.30 -8.35 7.01
N ILE A 85 8.75 -7.20 6.71
CA ILE A 85 9.43 -6.12 6.00
C ILE A 85 10.02 -5.18 7.05
N ARG A 86 11.33 -5.24 7.25
CA ARG A 86 12.00 -4.58 8.38
C ARG A 86 12.69 -3.27 8.03
N HIS A 87 12.89 -3.01 6.75
CA HIS A 87 13.60 -1.83 6.27
C HIS A 87 12.96 -1.27 5.01
N TRP A 88 12.97 0.06 4.85
CA TRP A 88 12.59 0.80 3.65
C TRP A 88 13.23 2.20 3.68
N ASP A 89 13.40 2.81 2.52
CA ASP A 89 14.04 4.12 2.37
C ASP A 89 13.04 5.28 2.47
N GLY A 90 11.76 4.99 2.34
CA GLY A 90 10.70 5.96 2.56
C GLY A 90 9.30 5.34 2.56
N LEU A 91 8.46 5.89 3.44
CA LEU A 91 7.04 5.55 3.55
C LEU A 91 6.22 6.83 3.41
N TYR A 92 5.41 6.88 2.36
CA TYR A 92 4.55 8.01 2.04
C TYR A 92 3.09 7.59 2.15
N LEU A 93 2.40 8.15 3.14
CA LEU A 93 0.98 7.98 3.36
C LEU A 93 0.22 9.17 2.79
N ARG A 94 -1.07 8.96 2.53
CA ARG A 94 -1.94 10.00 2.01
C ARG A 94 -2.19 11.07 3.07
N PRO A 95 -1.90 12.35 2.78
CA PRO A 95 -2.24 13.44 3.70
C PRO A 95 -3.75 13.49 4.00
N MET A 96 -4.12 13.81 5.25
CA MET A 96 -5.53 13.96 5.65
C MET A 96 -6.28 15.04 4.84
N THR A 97 -5.56 15.99 4.30
CA THR A 97 -6.09 17.07 3.45
C THR A 97 -6.22 16.68 1.97
N SER A 98 -5.74 15.48 1.59
CA SER A 98 -5.79 15.02 0.20
C SER A 98 -7.15 14.40 -0.12
N HIS A 99 -7.88 15.03 -1.02
CA HIS A 99 -9.19 14.58 -1.50
C HIS A 99 -9.12 14.20 -2.99
N GLY A 100 -10.11 13.46 -3.45
CA GLY A 100 -10.22 13.06 -4.86
C GLY A 100 -9.38 11.84 -5.24
N TYR A 101 -8.99 11.78 -6.50
CA TYR A 101 -8.33 10.60 -7.08
C TYR A 101 -6.96 10.31 -6.48
N ALA A 102 -6.66 9.04 -6.28
CA ALA A 102 -5.38 8.61 -5.71
C ALA A 102 -4.16 9.06 -6.54
N ALA A 103 -4.32 9.19 -7.86
CA ALA A 103 -3.28 9.68 -8.74
C ALA A 103 -2.80 11.11 -8.40
N LEU A 104 -3.69 11.97 -7.88
CA LEU A 104 -3.36 13.35 -7.50
C LEU A 104 -2.36 13.41 -6.33
N TYR A 105 -2.27 12.35 -5.55
CA TYR A 105 -1.33 12.21 -4.47
C TYR A 105 -0.12 11.34 -4.87
N LYS A 106 -0.35 10.17 -5.51
CA LYS A 106 0.70 9.19 -5.79
C LYS A 106 1.70 9.69 -6.85
N THR A 107 1.23 10.38 -7.90
CA THR A 107 2.11 10.90 -8.95
C THR A 107 3.09 11.96 -8.44
N PRO A 108 2.65 13.04 -7.74
CA PRO A 108 3.58 14.01 -7.15
C PRO A 108 4.52 13.41 -6.10
N THR A 109 4.09 12.32 -5.43
CA THR A 109 4.95 11.62 -4.47
C THR A 109 6.12 10.93 -5.19
N ARG A 110 5.88 10.25 -6.32
CA ARG A 110 6.96 9.67 -7.14
C ARG A 110 7.89 10.75 -7.69
N GLU A 111 7.34 11.87 -8.18
CA GLU A 111 8.15 13.03 -8.59
C GLU A 111 9.07 13.51 -7.46
N ARG A 112 8.54 13.62 -6.24
CA ARG A 112 9.33 14.02 -5.08
C ARG A 112 10.46 13.04 -4.74
N ILE A 113 10.25 11.74 -4.94
CA ILE A 113 11.30 10.72 -4.77
C ILE A 113 12.42 10.96 -5.79
N GLU A 114 12.09 11.19 -7.06
CA GLU A 114 13.09 11.47 -8.09
C GLU A 114 13.85 12.79 -7.83
N ARG A 115 13.15 13.83 -7.36
CA ARG A 115 13.79 15.09 -6.96
C ARG A 115 14.79 14.96 -5.80
N LYS A 116 14.70 13.89 -5.02
CA LYS A 116 15.69 13.55 -3.99
C LYS A 116 16.94 12.86 -4.55
N GLY A 117 17.03 12.68 -5.86
CA GLY A 117 18.17 12.07 -6.54
C GLY A 117 18.01 10.58 -6.82
N TYR A 118 16.86 9.98 -6.54
CA TYR A 118 16.61 8.59 -6.89
C TYR A 118 16.12 8.47 -8.34
N THR A 119 16.44 7.35 -8.96
CA THR A 119 15.80 6.92 -10.21
C THR A 119 14.84 5.79 -9.91
N ILE A 120 13.55 5.98 -10.12
CA ILE A 120 12.55 4.92 -9.93
C ILE A 120 12.66 3.96 -11.12
N ILE A 121 13.35 2.84 -10.91
CA ILE A 121 13.53 1.81 -11.96
C ILE A 121 12.27 0.99 -12.19
N ALA A 122 11.49 0.76 -11.13
CA ALA A 122 10.23 0.03 -11.20
C ALA A 122 9.19 0.63 -10.25
N SER A 123 7.94 0.70 -10.69
CA SER A 123 6.77 0.97 -9.86
C SER A 123 5.83 -0.22 -9.94
N LEU A 124 5.44 -0.77 -8.80
CA LEU A 124 4.50 -1.87 -8.70
C LEU A 124 3.25 -1.39 -7.98
N GLY A 125 2.09 -1.79 -8.46
CA GLY A 125 0.83 -1.47 -7.82
C GLY A 125 -0.33 -2.25 -8.41
N ASP A 126 -1.41 -2.32 -7.67
CA ASP A 126 -2.64 -3.01 -8.08
C ASP A 126 -3.69 -2.06 -8.67
N GLN A 127 -3.40 -0.75 -8.64
CA GLN A 127 -4.28 0.27 -9.18
C GLN A 127 -3.58 1.08 -10.29
N PRO A 128 -4.31 1.54 -11.33
CA PRO A 128 -3.72 2.40 -12.37
C PRO A 128 -3.04 3.66 -11.81
N SER A 129 -3.54 4.21 -10.70
CA SER A 129 -2.96 5.36 -10.01
C SER A 129 -1.53 5.11 -9.47
N ASP A 130 -1.16 3.85 -9.25
CA ASP A 130 0.20 3.46 -8.83
C ASP A 130 1.23 3.64 -9.93
N LEU A 131 0.79 3.68 -11.19
CA LEU A 131 1.66 3.68 -12.36
C LEU A 131 1.53 4.96 -13.18
N SER A 132 0.44 5.73 -13.01
CA SER A 132 0.13 6.91 -13.81
C SER A 132 1.12 8.06 -13.59
N GLY A 133 1.26 8.94 -14.59
CA GLY A 133 2.03 10.18 -14.50
C GLY A 133 3.53 10.06 -14.83
N GLY A 134 4.02 8.91 -15.23
CA GLY A 134 5.44 8.70 -15.56
C GLY A 134 6.28 8.37 -14.33
N TYR A 135 7.36 9.04 -14.09
CA TYR A 135 8.26 8.93 -12.91
C TYR A 135 8.73 7.50 -12.55
N ALA A 136 8.64 6.54 -13.45
CA ALA A 136 9.23 5.21 -13.31
C ALA A 136 9.62 4.68 -14.68
N LYS A 137 10.77 4.03 -14.76
CA LYS A 137 11.23 3.42 -16.02
C LYS A 137 10.31 2.29 -16.47
N LYS A 138 9.77 1.52 -15.52
CA LYS A 138 8.85 0.44 -15.80
C LYS A 138 7.74 0.35 -14.74
N GLY A 139 6.50 0.24 -15.18
CA GLY A 139 5.33 -0.01 -14.34
C GLY A 139 4.87 -1.46 -14.44
N PHE A 140 4.48 -2.04 -13.31
CA PHE A 140 3.91 -3.38 -13.21
C PHE A 140 2.56 -3.31 -12.51
N LEU A 141 1.49 -3.50 -13.29
CA LEU A 141 0.15 -3.59 -12.74
C LEU A 141 -0.10 -5.00 -12.22
N LEU A 142 -0.32 -5.13 -10.92
CA LEU A 142 -0.63 -6.40 -10.28
C LEU A 142 -2.14 -6.67 -10.32
N PRO A 143 -2.56 -7.93 -10.36
CA PRO A 143 -3.97 -8.27 -10.34
C PRO A 143 -4.64 -7.84 -9.02
N ASN A 144 -5.77 -7.15 -9.12
CA ASN A 144 -6.70 -6.92 -8.02
C ASN A 144 -8.13 -7.14 -8.54
N PRO A 145 -8.71 -8.34 -8.34
CA PRO A 145 -10.06 -8.64 -8.79
C PRO A 145 -11.16 -8.12 -7.85
N PHE A 146 -10.81 -7.53 -6.71
CA PHE A 146 -11.76 -7.24 -5.65
C PHE A 146 -12.33 -5.83 -5.73
N TYR A 147 -11.48 -4.84 -6.02
CA TYR A 147 -11.90 -3.45 -6.08
C TYR A 147 -11.02 -2.63 -7.04
N ARG A 148 -11.53 -1.47 -7.40
CA ARG A 148 -10.79 -0.46 -8.16
C ARG A 148 -10.92 0.90 -7.48
N ILE A 149 -9.79 1.56 -7.27
CA ILE A 149 -9.73 2.93 -6.76
C ILE A 149 -9.62 3.88 -7.96
N PRO A 150 -10.54 4.85 -8.10
CA PRO A 150 -10.52 5.82 -9.19
C PRO A 150 -9.36 6.81 -9.13
#